data_e980c2f8cc3a36b9fc804dc262c31d31
#
_entry.id   e980c2f8cc3a36b9fc804dc262c31d31
#
_cell.length_a   1.000
_cell.length_b   1.000
_cell.length_c   1.000
_cell.angle_alpha   90.00
_cell.angle_beta   90.00
_cell.angle_gamma   90.00
#
_symmetry.space_group_name_H-M   'P 1'
#
loop_
_entity.id
_entity.type
_entity.pdbx_description
1 polymer ?
#
loop_
_entity_poly.entity_id
_entity_poly.type
_entity_poly.pdbx_seq_one_letter_code
_entity_poly.pdbx_strand_id
1 'polypeptide(L)'
;QMATAGGFTATKLAYARDILVDMKKEIDDVDGDASKVTNWLSFPACLCATGTRGFFVEAVKRKMFNVISTTCGMLDHDIARAYKHYYHGAFELDDIELGEHELMRLGNVIVPNASYGEIIEAVVLPVLEDIRNDRLAETGKEGADAWVGFGSIHLVWELGKRIGTPDSLIYWAYKNQIPVCIPGITDGSIGAQLFMFRQKYRDFHIDTLADEQVMSDLTWDVEKSNALMVGGGISKHHVIWWNQYRGGLDSAIYITTAPEHDGSLSGARLREAISWGKMRPEAPNVCVEGDASVLLPLLGADLFRGE
;
A
#
# COMPACT_ATOMS: atom_id res chain seq x y z
N GLN A 1 -19.84 -16.28 -14.92
CA GLN A 1 -19.50 -17.72 -14.78
C GLN A 1 -19.24 -18.11 -13.32
N MET A 2 -18.39 -17.38 -12.57
CA MET A 2 -18.09 -17.70 -11.15
C MET A 2 -19.33 -17.63 -10.26
N ALA A 3 -20.23 -16.66 -10.48
CA ALA A 3 -21.46 -16.52 -9.69
C ALA A 3 -22.47 -17.66 -9.92
N THR A 4 -22.52 -18.21 -11.13
CA THR A 4 -23.53 -19.23 -11.53
C THR A 4 -22.99 -20.65 -11.47
N ALA A 5 -21.72 -20.87 -11.74
CA ALA A 5 -21.09 -22.20 -11.79
C ALA A 5 -20.07 -22.41 -10.65
N GLY A 6 -19.89 -21.41 -9.81
CA GLY A 6 -18.95 -21.46 -8.73
C GLY A 6 -19.46 -22.17 -7.48
N GLY A 7 -18.60 -22.29 -6.52
CA GLY A 7 -18.80 -22.76 -5.16
C GLY A 7 -17.60 -22.33 -4.35
N PHE A 8 -17.64 -22.48 -3.04
CA PHE A 8 -16.52 -22.14 -2.17
C PHE A 8 -15.96 -20.72 -2.44
N THR A 9 -14.66 -20.63 -2.71
CA THR A 9 -13.97 -19.34 -2.96
C THR A 9 -14.46 -18.62 -4.23
N ALA A 10 -14.87 -19.35 -5.28
CA ALA A 10 -15.33 -18.73 -6.52
C ALA A 10 -16.62 -17.92 -6.32
N THR A 11 -17.54 -18.37 -5.47
CA THR A 11 -18.75 -17.61 -5.11
C THR A 11 -18.40 -16.35 -4.33
N LYS A 12 -17.46 -16.44 -3.37
CA LYS A 12 -16.96 -15.30 -2.61
C LYS A 12 -16.24 -14.28 -3.51
N LEU A 13 -15.46 -14.75 -4.48
CA LEU A 13 -14.77 -13.90 -5.44
C LEU A 13 -15.77 -13.15 -6.34
N ALA A 14 -16.84 -13.80 -6.78
CA ALA A 14 -17.90 -13.15 -7.55
C ALA A 14 -18.57 -12.03 -6.73
N TYR A 15 -18.88 -12.30 -5.46
CA TYR A 15 -19.44 -11.27 -4.57
C TYR A 15 -18.45 -10.14 -4.26
N ALA A 16 -17.16 -10.45 -4.08
CA ALA A 16 -16.13 -9.45 -3.93
C ALA A 16 -16.04 -8.51 -5.15
N ARG A 17 -16.17 -9.09 -6.36
CA ARG A 17 -16.23 -8.30 -7.59
C ARG A 17 -17.42 -7.34 -7.60
N ASP A 18 -18.60 -7.78 -7.17
CA ASP A 18 -19.79 -6.93 -7.15
C ASP A 18 -19.61 -5.76 -6.16
N ILE A 19 -19.11 -6.01 -4.94
CA ILE A 19 -18.76 -4.96 -3.99
C ILE A 19 -17.72 -3.98 -4.60
N LEU A 20 -16.70 -4.49 -5.28
CA LEU A 20 -15.64 -3.65 -5.86
C LEU A 20 -16.16 -2.78 -7.01
N VAL A 21 -17.13 -3.26 -7.79
CA VAL A 21 -17.83 -2.48 -8.83
C VAL A 21 -18.66 -1.37 -8.20
N ASP A 22 -19.36 -1.67 -7.11
CA ASP A 22 -20.13 -0.64 -6.38
C ASP A 22 -19.20 0.42 -5.80
N MET A 23 -18.07 0.04 -5.17
CA MET A 23 -17.05 0.98 -4.69
C MET A 23 -16.51 1.89 -5.80
N LYS A 24 -16.24 1.31 -6.99
CA LYS A 24 -15.79 2.07 -8.15
C LYS A 24 -16.85 3.07 -8.62
N LYS A 25 -18.10 2.64 -8.70
CA LYS A 25 -19.20 3.53 -9.08
C LYS A 25 -19.39 4.67 -8.07
N GLU A 26 -19.35 4.38 -6.77
CA GLU A 26 -19.52 5.38 -5.71
C GLU A 26 -18.46 6.47 -5.77
N ILE A 27 -17.19 6.12 -6.01
CA ILE A 27 -16.11 7.11 -6.13
C ILE A 27 -16.21 7.91 -7.43
N ASP A 28 -16.68 7.31 -8.53
CA ASP A 28 -16.88 7.98 -9.81
C ASP A 28 -18.06 8.97 -9.74
N ASP A 29 -19.15 8.59 -9.07
CA ASP A 29 -20.33 9.43 -8.89
C ASP A 29 -20.03 10.75 -8.13
N VAL A 30 -18.94 10.79 -7.39
CA VAL A 30 -18.46 11.98 -6.67
C VAL A 30 -17.17 12.58 -7.25
N ASP A 31 -16.76 12.17 -8.46
CA ASP A 31 -15.54 12.63 -9.14
C ASP A 31 -14.26 12.49 -8.29
N GLY A 32 -14.19 11.44 -7.48
CA GLY A 32 -13.06 11.15 -6.60
C GLY A 32 -12.96 12.00 -5.33
N ASP A 33 -14.00 12.73 -4.99
CA ASP A 33 -14.05 13.60 -3.79
C ASP A 33 -13.95 12.76 -2.51
N ALA A 34 -12.77 12.79 -1.88
CA ALA A 34 -12.48 12.02 -0.67
C ALA A 34 -13.24 12.50 0.58
N SER A 35 -13.82 13.71 0.55
CA SER A 35 -14.68 14.18 1.63
C SER A 35 -16.08 13.52 1.62
N LYS A 36 -16.48 12.96 0.49
CA LYS A 36 -17.74 12.25 0.32
C LYS A 36 -17.58 10.75 0.38
N VAL A 37 -16.62 10.21 -0.39
CA VAL A 37 -16.35 8.78 -0.45
C VAL A 37 -14.87 8.51 -0.30
N THR A 38 -14.49 7.70 0.69
CA THR A 38 -13.14 7.13 0.79
C THR A 38 -13.16 5.66 0.43
N ASN A 39 -12.37 5.30 -0.58
CA ASN A 39 -12.07 3.92 -0.92
C ASN A 39 -10.63 3.62 -0.48
N TRP A 40 -10.51 2.84 0.59
CA TRP A 40 -9.23 2.43 1.15
C TRP A 40 -8.67 1.21 0.44
N LEU A 41 -7.36 1.23 0.21
CA LEU A 41 -6.61 0.05 -0.22
C LEU A 41 -5.53 -0.27 0.80
N SER A 42 -5.47 -1.53 1.26
CA SER A 42 -4.34 -1.99 2.06
C SER A 42 -3.76 -3.29 1.54
N PHE A 43 -2.42 -3.40 1.55
CA PHE A 43 -1.71 -4.58 1.06
C PHE A 43 -0.27 -4.63 1.59
N PRO A 44 0.34 -5.85 1.69
CA PRO A 44 1.72 -6.02 2.12
C PRO A 44 2.70 -5.84 0.94
N ALA A 45 3.93 -5.52 1.27
CA ALA A 45 5.03 -5.25 0.33
C ALA A 45 5.26 -6.32 -0.73
N CYS A 46 5.19 -7.61 -0.36
CA CYS A 46 5.56 -8.73 -1.22
C CYS A 46 4.77 -8.76 -2.54
N LEU A 47 3.57 -8.25 -2.58
CA LEU A 47 2.77 -8.16 -3.81
C LEU A 47 3.38 -7.20 -4.84
N CYS A 48 4.10 -6.17 -4.41
CA CYS A 48 4.83 -5.28 -5.31
C CYS A 48 6.11 -5.91 -5.88
N ALA A 49 6.64 -6.94 -5.23
CA ALA A 49 7.75 -7.74 -5.78
C ALA A 49 7.31 -8.68 -6.90
N THR A 50 6.02 -8.94 -7.06
CA THR A 50 5.42 -9.85 -8.06
C THR A 50 4.74 -9.10 -9.20
N GLY A 51 4.14 -9.83 -10.15
CA GLY A 51 3.34 -9.26 -11.24
C GLY A 51 2.07 -8.54 -10.79
N THR A 52 1.58 -8.80 -9.57
CA THR A 52 0.42 -8.10 -9.00
C THR A 52 0.65 -6.61 -8.78
N ARG A 53 1.90 -6.13 -8.80
CA ARG A 53 2.23 -4.69 -8.83
C ARG A 53 1.45 -3.94 -9.92
N GLY A 54 1.25 -4.54 -11.09
CA GLY A 54 0.47 -3.96 -12.19
C GLY A 54 -0.99 -3.69 -11.82
N PHE A 55 -1.62 -4.55 -11.00
CA PHE A 55 -2.96 -4.29 -10.48
C PHE A 55 -3.01 -3.01 -9.65
N PHE A 56 -2.08 -2.83 -8.72
CA PHE A 56 -2.02 -1.65 -7.87
C PHE A 56 -1.72 -0.37 -8.65
N VAL A 57 -0.80 -0.44 -9.62
CA VAL A 57 -0.49 0.68 -10.51
C VAL A 57 -1.75 1.14 -11.26
N GLU A 58 -2.49 0.23 -11.90
CA GLU A 58 -3.72 0.57 -12.63
C GLU A 58 -4.83 1.08 -11.69
N ALA A 59 -4.98 0.49 -10.51
CA ALA A 59 -5.98 0.92 -9.54
C ALA A 59 -5.74 2.37 -9.05
N VAL A 60 -4.48 2.72 -8.78
CA VAL A 60 -4.08 4.07 -8.34
C VAL A 60 -4.17 5.07 -9.51
N LYS A 61 -3.72 4.69 -10.70
CA LYS A 61 -3.83 5.48 -11.93
C LYS A 61 -5.27 5.87 -12.24
N ARG A 62 -6.19 4.94 -12.10
CA ARG A 62 -7.63 5.12 -12.34
C ARG A 62 -8.40 5.70 -11.15
N LYS A 63 -7.72 6.08 -10.08
CA LYS A 63 -8.32 6.64 -8.86
C LYS A 63 -9.44 5.77 -8.25
N MET A 64 -9.30 4.43 -8.36
CA MET A 64 -10.26 3.51 -7.74
C MET A 64 -10.22 3.57 -6.21
N PHE A 65 -9.04 3.90 -5.70
CA PHE A 65 -8.76 4.08 -4.28
C PHE A 65 -8.14 5.46 -4.08
N ASN A 66 -8.64 6.19 -3.13
CA ASN A 66 -8.17 7.53 -2.81
C ASN A 66 -7.46 7.63 -1.46
N VAL A 67 -7.28 6.50 -0.77
CA VAL A 67 -6.45 6.36 0.44
C VAL A 67 -5.77 5.00 0.43
N ILE A 68 -4.46 4.96 0.71
CA ILE A 68 -3.69 3.72 0.77
C ILE A 68 -2.97 3.60 2.11
N SER A 69 -3.03 2.42 2.74
CA SER A 69 -2.19 2.06 3.88
C SER A 69 -1.39 0.79 3.56
N THR A 70 -0.07 0.85 3.68
CA THR A 70 0.81 -0.25 3.30
C THR A 70 2.05 -0.35 4.19
N THR A 71 3.04 -1.15 3.81
CA THR A 71 4.29 -1.36 4.55
C THR A 71 5.47 -0.75 3.83
N CYS A 72 6.58 -0.46 4.53
CA CYS A 72 7.78 0.16 3.97
C CYS A 72 8.32 -0.57 2.74
N GLY A 73 8.36 -1.89 2.78
CA GLY A 73 8.83 -2.68 1.64
C GLY A 73 8.02 -2.51 0.35
N MET A 74 6.82 -1.93 0.39
CA MET A 74 6.11 -1.53 -0.83
C MET A 74 6.90 -0.45 -1.57
N LEU A 75 7.41 0.57 -0.88
CA LEU A 75 8.27 1.59 -1.47
C LEU A 75 9.54 0.96 -2.03
N ASP A 76 10.18 0.08 -1.24
CA ASP A 76 11.38 -0.62 -1.65
C ASP A 76 11.19 -1.30 -3.01
N HIS A 77 10.17 -2.14 -3.13
CA HIS A 77 9.91 -2.89 -4.35
C HIS A 77 9.38 -2.02 -5.50
N ASP A 78 8.57 -1.01 -5.22
CA ASP A 78 8.06 -0.14 -6.28
C ASP A 78 9.17 0.70 -6.89
N ILE A 79 10.06 1.29 -6.08
CA ILE A 79 11.24 2.04 -6.54
C ILE A 79 12.21 1.11 -7.26
N ALA A 80 12.61 0.01 -6.63
CA ALA A 80 13.55 -0.93 -7.23
C ALA A 80 13.10 -1.38 -8.62
N ARG A 81 11.84 -1.79 -8.76
CA ARG A 81 11.27 -2.28 -10.00
C ARG A 81 10.94 -1.20 -11.04
N ALA A 82 10.94 0.06 -10.67
CA ALA A 82 10.88 1.16 -11.62
C ALA A 82 12.18 1.31 -12.43
N TYR A 83 13.30 0.82 -11.91
CA TYR A 83 14.62 0.94 -12.55
C TYR A 83 15.26 -0.38 -12.93
N LYS A 84 14.95 -1.47 -12.23
CA LYS A 84 15.59 -2.78 -12.38
C LYS A 84 14.57 -3.91 -12.44
N HIS A 85 15.03 -5.08 -12.86
CA HIS A 85 14.21 -6.27 -12.99
C HIS A 85 14.46 -7.26 -11.86
N TYR A 86 13.39 -8.01 -11.53
CA TYR A 86 13.43 -9.23 -10.76
C TYR A 86 13.24 -10.42 -11.71
N TYR A 87 13.63 -11.62 -11.30
CA TYR A 87 13.67 -12.77 -12.17
C TYR A 87 12.83 -13.93 -11.61
N HIS A 88 12.38 -14.79 -12.50
CA HIS A 88 11.76 -16.04 -12.09
C HIS A 88 12.79 -16.99 -11.50
N GLY A 89 12.47 -17.58 -10.37
CA GLY A 89 13.21 -18.65 -9.70
C GLY A 89 12.30 -19.81 -9.33
N ALA A 90 12.67 -20.55 -8.30
CA ALA A 90 11.90 -21.63 -7.73
C ALA A 90 11.96 -21.55 -6.19
N PHE A 91 11.01 -22.24 -5.52
CA PHE A 91 11.01 -22.30 -4.06
C PHE A 91 12.17 -23.15 -3.50
N GLU A 92 12.64 -24.12 -4.29
CA GLU A 92 13.59 -25.15 -3.90
C GLU A 92 15.04 -24.84 -4.37
N LEU A 93 15.37 -23.56 -4.57
CA LEU A 93 16.74 -23.14 -4.88
C LEU A 93 17.62 -23.21 -3.65
N ASP A 94 18.93 -23.40 -3.86
CA ASP A 94 19.92 -23.36 -2.79
C ASP A 94 20.19 -21.90 -2.36
N ASP A 95 19.70 -21.54 -1.18
CA ASP A 95 19.84 -20.17 -0.65
C ASP A 95 21.29 -19.82 -0.26
N ILE A 96 22.16 -20.81 -0.03
CA ILE A 96 23.60 -20.57 0.21
C ILE A 96 24.28 -20.16 -1.09
N GLU A 97 24.06 -20.92 -2.17
CA GLU A 97 24.59 -20.60 -3.50
C GLU A 97 24.06 -19.23 -3.97
N LEU A 98 22.78 -18.96 -3.78
CA LEU A 98 22.20 -17.65 -4.12
C LEU A 98 22.91 -16.51 -3.36
N GLY A 99 23.16 -16.68 -2.06
CA GLY A 99 23.85 -15.69 -1.24
C GLY A 99 25.29 -15.42 -1.69
N GLU A 100 26.02 -16.44 -2.09
CA GLU A 100 27.38 -16.31 -2.64
C GLU A 100 27.43 -15.50 -3.95
N HIS A 101 26.32 -15.47 -4.69
CA HIS A 101 26.16 -14.72 -5.94
C HIS A 101 25.41 -13.38 -5.76
N GLU A 102 25.21 -12.91 -4.52
CA GLU A 102 24.46 -11.67 -4.21
C GLU A 102 23.03 -11.68 -4.77
N LEU A 103 22.43 -12.86 -4.82
CA LEU A 103 21.05 -13.08 -5.23
C LEU A 103 20.20 -13.36 -3.99
N MET A 104 19.13 -12.62 -3.82
CA MET A 104 18.16 -12.83 -2.76
C MET A 104 16.92 -13.53 -3.33
N ARG A 105 16.25 -14.32 -2.52
CA ARG A 105 15.04 -15.04 -2.92
C ARG A 105 13.84 -14.58 -2.09
N LEU A 106 12.76 -14.20 -2.79
CA LEU A 106 11.46 -13.95 -2.21
C LEU A 106 10.47 -14.98 -2.78
N GLY A 107 10.28 -16.10 -2.08
CA GLY A 107 9.51 -17.24 -2.60
C GLY A 107 10.16 -17.80 -3.87
N ASN A 108 9.48 -17.68 -5.01
CA ASN A 108 10.01 -18.07 -6.34
C ASN A 108 10.41 -16.85 -7.19
N VAL A 109 10.69 -15.72 -6.58
CA VAL A 109 11.22 -14.52 -7.24
C VAL A 109 12.67 -14.31 -6.80
N ILE A 110 13.58 -14.15 -7.76
CA ILE A 110 14.98 -13.82 -7.51
C ILE A 110 15.18 -12.32 -7.64
N VAL A 111 15.83 -11.76 -6.62
CA VAL A 111 16.09 -10.32 -6.49
C VAL A 111 17.60 -10.11 -6.36
N PRO A 112 18.30 -9.70 -7.42
CA PRO A 112 19.73 -9.36 -7.32
C PRO A 112 19.94 -8.17 -6.38
N ASN A 113 21.05 -8.14 -5.63
CA ASN A 113 21.41 -7.01 -4.77
C ASN A 113 21.45 -5.68 -5.55
N ALA A 114 22.02 -5.71 -6.75
CA ALA A 114 22.06 -4.56 -7.67
C ALA A 114 20.66 -4.09 -8.14
N SER A 115 19.63 -4.95 -8.00
CA SER A 115 18.25 -4.64 -8.37
C SER A 115 17.40 -4.22 -7.16
N TYR A 116 17.97 -4.19 -5.94
CA TYR A 116 17.25 -3.84 -4.72
C TYR A 116 18.03 -2.86 -3.85
N GLY A 117 18.99 -3.30 -3.06
CA GLY A 117 19.69 -2.46 -2.09
C GLY A 117 20.43 -1.30 -2.74
N GLU A 118 21.24 -1.58 -3.73
CA GLU A 118 22.07 -0.57 -4.41
C GLU A 118 21.23 0.47 -5.16
N ILE A 119 20.21 0.04 -5.91
CA ILE A 119 19.37 0.98 -6.67
C ILE A 119 18.49 1.83 -5.75
N ILE A 120 18.00 1.28 -4.63
CA ILE A 120 17.23 2.04 -3.63
C ILE A 120 18.12 3.14 -3.04
N GLU A 121 19.33 2.80 -2.59
CA GLU A 121 20.28 3.79 -2.06
C GLU A 121 20.57 4.89 -3.08
N ALA A 122 20.92 4.51 -4.31
CA ALA A 122 21.27 5.45 -5.38
C ALA A 122 20.12 6.40 -5.76
N VAL A 123 18.87 5.96 -5.65
CA VAL A 123 17.69 6.79 -5.96
C VAL A 123 17.26 7.63 -4.77
N VAL A 124 17.24 7.06 -3.58
CA VAL A 124 16.60 7.69 -2.40
C VAL A 124 17.48 8.77 -1.78
N LEU A 125 18.78 8.54 -1.63
CA LEU A 125 19.66 9.52 -0.95
C LEU A 125 19.67 10.90 -1.60
N PRO A 126 19.79 11.03 -2.94
CA PRO A 126 19.69 12.37 -3.58
C PRO A 126 18.33 13.04 -3.35
N VAL A 127 17.24 12.25 -3.38
CA VAL A 127 15.89 12.77 -3.13
C VAL A 127 15.76 13.30 -1.72
N LEU A 128 16.31 12.61 -0.72
CA LEU A 128 16.31 13.09 0.67
C LEU A 128 17.10 14.38 0.84
N GLU A 129 18.23 14.52 0.14
CA GLU A 129 19.02 15.77 0.14
C GLU A 129 18.22 16.92 -0.47
N ASP A 130 17.56 16.71 -1.59
CA ASP A 130 16.69 17.71 -2.22
C ASP A 130 15.55 18.13 -1.30
N ILE A 131 14.80 17.17 -0.73
CA ILE A 131 13.70 17.45 0.21
C ILE A 131 14.19 18.27 1.39
N ARG A 132 15.34 17.88 1.98
CA ARG A 132 15.91 18.61 3.10
C ARG A 132 16.26 20.04 2.71
N ASN A 133 16.91 20.25 1.58
CA ASN A 133 17.30 21.57 1.10
C ASN A 133 16.09 22.46 0.80
N ASP A 134 15.06 21.90 0.16
CA ASP A 134 13.81 22.61 -0.12
C ASP A 134 13.15 23.09 1.19
N ARG A 135 13.07 22.20 2.19
CA ARG A 135 12.49 22.53 3.51
C ARG A 135 13.30 23.57 4.28
N LEU A 136 14.61 23.52 4.22
CA LEU A 136 15.45 24.54 4.84
C LEU A 136 15.24 25.90 4.17
N ALA A 137 15.13 25.93 2.85
CA ALA A 137 14.86 27.16 2.10
C ALA A 137 13.47 27.74 2.46
N GLU A 138 12.45 26.91 2.61
CA GLU A 138 11.11 27.33 3.03
C GLU A 138 11.08 27.92 4.45
N THR A 139 11.79 27.31 5.38
CA THR A 139 11.77 27.71 6.79
C THR A 139 12.69 28.89 7.09
N GLY A 140 13.73 29.12 6.29
CA GLY A 140 14.78 30.12 6.53
C GLY A 140 15.59 29.91 7.82
N LYS A 141 15.53 28.69 8.40
CA LYS A 141 16.22 28.35 9.65
C LYS A 141 17.45 27.52 9.35
N GLU A 142 18.46 27.65 10.19
CA GLU A 142 19.73 26.91 10.10
C GLU A 142 20.09 26.28 11.45
N GLY A 143 20.93 25.23 11.41
CA GLY A 143 21.47 24.56 12.59
C GLY A 143 20.41 23.75 13.39
N ALA A 144 20.54 23.78 14.71
CA ALA A 144 19.69 22.98 15.60
C ALA A 144 18.21 23.41 15.61
N ASP A 145 17.90 24.61 15.17
CA ASP A 145 16.53 25.13 15.07
C ASP A 145 15.87 24.80 13.74
N ALA A 146 16.63 24.26 12.79
CA ALA A 146 16.13 23.80 11.51
C ALA A 146 15.55 22.38 11.65
N TRP A 147 14.30 22.30 12.08
CA TRP A 147 13.59 21.02 12.11
C TRP A 147 13.00 20.72 10.74
N VAL A 148 13.48 19.63 10.12
CA VAL A 148 12.99 19.16 8.84
C VAL A 148 12.20 17.87 9.07
N GLY A 149 10.91 18.01 9.40
CA GLY A 149 10.01 16.89 9.62
C GLY A 149 8.87 16.87 8.61
N PHE A 150 8.49 15.68 8.17
CA PHE A 150 7.33 15.43 7.31
C PHE A 150 6.92 13.95 7.44
N GLY A 151 5.66 13.66 7.14
CA GLY A 151 5.12 12.31 7.22
C GLY A 151 5.56 11.39 6.08
N SER A 152 5.21 10.12 6.18
CA SER A 152 5.48 9.13 5.13
C SER A 152 4.70 9.44 3.85
N ILE A 153 3.51 10.00 3.96
CA ILE A 153 2.68 10.46 2.82
C ILE A 153 3.44 11.48 1.97
N HIS A 154 4.02 12.48 2.60
CA HIS A 154 4.82 13.50 1.91
C HIS A 154 6.06 12.89 1.27
N LEU A 155 6.78 12.01 1.98
CA LEU A 155 7.93 11.29 1.43
C LEU A 155 7.56 10.51 0.17
N VAL A 156 6.44 9.78 0.19
CA VAL A 156 5.95 9.03 -0.98
C VAL A 156 5.68 9.93 -2.17
N TRP A 157 5.06 11.09 -1.96
CA TRP A 157 4.79 12.04 -3.04
C TRP A 157 6.08 12.64 -3.61
N GLU A 158 7.04 12.99 -2.78
CA GLU A 158 8.32 13.52 -3.23
C GLU A 158 9.16 12.48 -4.00
N LEU A 159 9.16 11.22 -3.54
CA LEU A 159 9.75 10.11 -4.27
C LEU A 159 9.02 9.87 -5.61
N GLY A 160 7.69 9.81 -5.59
CA GLY A 160 6.86 9.60 -6.78
C GLY A 160 7.02 10.70 -7.83
N LYS A 161 7.18 11.95 -7.39
CA LYS A 161 7.47 13.11 -8.27
C LYS A 161 8.78 12.94 -9.05
N ARG A 162 9.81 12.40 -8.40
CA ARG A 162 11.16 12.29 -8.95
C ARG A 162 11.41 10.98 -9.71
N ILE A 163 10.67 9.93 -9.41
CA ILE A 163 10.81 8.65 -10.11
C ILE A 163 10.43 8.71 -11.59
N GLY A 164 9.46 9.52 -11.95
CA GLY A 164 9.14 9.94 -13.31
C GLY A 164 8.64 8.87 -14.28
N THR A 165 8.42 7.62 -13.82
CA THR A 165 7.94 6.53 -14.69
C THR A 165 6.50 6.12 -14.38
N PRO A 166 5.63 5.96 -15.41
CA PRO A 166 4.25 5.54 -15.24
C PRO A 166 4.11 4.07 -14.79
N ASP A 167 5.19 3.30 -14.76
CA ASP A 167 5.18 1.92 -14.24
C ASP A 167 5.21 1.86 -12.71
N SER A 168 5.35 3.00 -12.03
CA SER A 168 5.43 3.10 -10.58
C SER A 168 4.07 3.46 -9.96
N LEU A 169 3.72 2.77 -8.86
CA LEU A 169 2.55 3.07 -8.06
C LEU A 169 2.67 4.46 -7.41
N ILE A 170 3.83 4.77 -6.81
CA ILE A 170 4.01 6.06 -6.12
C ILE A 170 4.06 7.24 -7.09
N TYR A 171 4.46 7.04 -8.36
CA TYR A 171 4.31 8.05 -9.40
C TYR A 171 2.84 8.46 -9.58
N TRP A 172 1.93 7.49 -9.67
CA TRP A 172 0.50 7.78 -9.81
C TRP A 172 -0.12 8.28 -8.51
N ALA A 173 0.36 7.82 -7.35
CA ALA A 173 -0.06 8.37 -6.06
C ALA A 173 0.26 9.87 -5.99
N TYR A 174 1.47 10.30 -6.40
CA TYR A 174 1.82 11.70 -6.53
C TYR A 174 0.94 12.44 -7.54
N LYS A 175 0.80 11.92 -8.77
CA LYS A 175 0.02 12.56 -9.84
C LYS A 175 -1.44 12.77 -9.47
N ASN A 176 -2.02 11.83 -8.76
CA ASN A 176 -3.42 11.85 -8.37
C ASN A 176 -3.64 12.40 -6.95
N GLN A 177 -2.57 12.82 -6.26
CA GLN A 177 -2.59 13.31 -4.88
C GLN A 177 -3.25 12.31 -3.91
N ILE A 178 -3.02 11.01 -4.14
CA ILE A 178 -3.53 9.94 -3.27
C ILE A 178 -2.55 9.75 -2.11
N PRO A 179 -2.98 9.92 -0.86
CA PRO A 179 -2.16 9.67 0.31
C PRO A 179 -1.84 8.17 0.45
N VAL A 180 -0.55 7.89 0.62
CA VAL A 180 -0.03 6.56 0.91
C VAL A 180 0.64 6.60 2.27
N CYS A 181 -0.06 6.13 3.29
CA CYS A 181 0.43 6.07 4.65
C CYS A 181 1.20 4.78 4.91
N ILE A 182 2.36 4.91 5.55
CA ILE A 182 3.22 3.79 5.93
C ILE A 182 3.50 3.85 7.43
N PRO A 183 2.60 3.31 8.27
CA PRO A 183 2.74 3.41 9.72
C PRO A 183 4.03 2.80 10.28
N GLY A 184 4.59 1.80 9.58
CA GLY A 184 5.87 1.16 9.90
C GLY A 184 6.99 1.54 8.93
N ILE A 185 7.20 2.83 8.67
CA ILE A 185 8.15 3.33 7.67
C ILE A 185 9.61 2.91 7.91
N THR A 186 9.96 2.52 9.12
CA THR A 186 11.33 2.09 9.46
C THR A 186 11.61 0.62 9.13
N ASP A 187 10.60 -0.18 8.80
CA ASP A 187 10.74 -1.61 8.55
C ASP A 187 10.94 -1.92 7.05
N GLY A 188 12.12 -1.55 6.53
CA GLY A 188 12.50 -1.82 5.13
C GLY A 188 13.80 -1.13 4.74
N SER A 189 14.21 -1.28 3.49
CA SER A 189 15.44 -0.70 2.93
C SER A 189 15.36 0.84 2.93
N ILE A 190 14.22 1.41 2.57
CA ILE A 190 13.99 2.86 2.68
C ILE A 190 14.15 3.33 4.13
N GLY A 191 13.59 2.58 5.10
CA GLY A 191 13.75 2.89 6.52
C GLY A 191 15.22 2.92 6.96
N ALA A 192 16.03 2.00 6.45
CA ALA A 192 17.48 2.02 6.67
C ALA A 192 18.14 3.27 6.07
N GLN A 193 17.76 3.66 4.84
CA GLN A 193 18.29 4.90 4.22
C GLN A 193 17.89 6.14 5.01
N LEU A 194 16.65 6.24 5.49
CA LEU A 194 16.20 7.33 6.37
C LEU A 194 17.02 7.40 7.66
N PHE A 195 17.30 6.25 8.28
CA PHE A 195 18.14 6.17 9.46
C PHE A 195 19.58 6.65 9.17
N MET A 196 20.21 6.16 8.11
CA MET A 196 21.57 6.54 7.72
C MET A 196 21.64 8.03 7.36
N PHE A 197 20.65 8.53 6.61
CA PHE A 197 20.56 9.95 6.27
C PHE A 197 20.48 10.84 7.52
N ARG A 198 19.68 10.44 8.50
CA ARG A 198 19.59 11.13 9.80
C ARG A 198 20.89 11.10 10.61
N GLN A 199 21.77 10.09 10.43
CA GLN A 199 23.09 10.12 11.07
C GLN A 199 23.96 11.27 10.53
N LYS A 200 23.83 11.58 9.23
CA LYS A 200 24.51 12.70 8.57
C LYS A 200 23.83 14.04 8.89
N TYR A 201 22.51 14.09 8.89
CA TYR A 201 21.69 15.29 9.06
C TYR A 201 20.76 15.15 10.26
N ARG A 202 21.17 15.68 11.42
CA ARG A 202 20.46 15.52 12.71
C ARG A 202 19.15 16.30 12.78
N ASP A 203 18.97 17.29 11.93
CA ASP A 203 17.77 18.09 11.76
C ASP A 203 16.65 17.35 10.98
N PHE A 204 17.00 16.23 10.32
CA PHE A 204 16.07 15.43 9.52
C PHE A 204 15.37 14.36 10.35
N HIS A 205 14.05 14.20 10.17
CA HIS A 205 13.28 13.08 10.72
C HIS A 205 11.93 12.90 10.02
N ILE A 206 11.39 11.71 10.13
CA ILE A 206 10.04 11.38 9.68
C ILE A 206 9.08 11.54 10.85
N ASP A 207 8.05 12.37 10.64
CA ASP A 207 6.97 12.62 11.59
C ASP A 207 5.75 11.78 11.21
N THR A 208 5.65 10.59 11.78
CA THR A 208 4.50 9.70 11.52
C THR A 208 3.20 10.23 12.10
N LEU A 209 3.24 11.13 13.08
CA LEU A 209 2.02 11.77 13.62
C LEU A 209 1.42 12.77 12.64
N ALA A 210 2.23 13.34 11.73
CA ALA A 210 1.70 14.17 10.65
C ALA A 210 0.83 13.34 9.66
N ASP A 211 1.14 12.07 9.46
CA ASP A 211 0.30 11.17 8.67
C ASP A 211 -1.04 10.88 9.37
N GLU A 212 -1.03 10.72 10.70
CA GLU A 212 -2.24 10.48 11.48
C GLU A 212 -3.22 11.66 11.40
N GLN A 213 -2.74 12.90 11.27
CA GLN A 213 -3.60 14.05 11.02
C GLN A 213 -4.32 13.93 9.67
N VAL A 214 -3.61 13.54 8.61
CA VAL A 214 -4.22 13.31 7.28
C VAL A 214 -5.26 12.19 7.34
N MET A 215 -4.96 11.10 8.05
CA MET A 215 -5.90 10.00 8.22
C MET A 215 -7.14 10.42 9.00
N SER A 216 -6.98 11.26 10.02
CA SER A 216 -8.06 11.87 10.78
C SER A 216 -8.99 12.68 9.87
N ASP A 217 -8.42 13.60 9.10
CA ASP A 217 -9.19 14.49 8.22
C ASP A 217 -9.96 13.71 7.15
N LEU A 218 -9.41 12.58 6.65
CA LEU A 218 -10.06 11.70 5.69
C LEU A 218 -11.12 10.78 6.29
N THR A 219 -11.26 10.73 7.61
CA THR A 219 -12.12 9.75 8.30
C THR A 219 -13.34 10.40 8.95
N TRP A 220 -13.17 11.54 9.63
CA TRP A 220 -14.20 12.09 10.53
C TRP A 220 -15.49 12.51 9.82
N ASP A 221 -15.40 13.22 8.72
CA ASP A 221 -16.55 13.86 8.07
C ASP A 221 -16.98 13.17 6.78
N VAL A 222 -16.31 12.05 6.40
CA VAL A 222 -16.64 11.33 5.17
C VAL A 222 -18.02 10.67 5.25
N GLU A 223 -18.83 10.85 4.21
CA GLU A 223 -20.18 10.28 4.14
C GLU A 223 -20.14 8.74 4.01
N LYS A 224 -19.21 8.21 3.22
CA LYS A 224 -19.07 6.78 2.95
C LYS A 224 -17.62 6.33 2.92
N SER A 225 -17.34 5.18 3.53
CA SER A 225 -15.99 4.64 3.60
C SER A 225 -15.96 3.13 3.33
N ASN A 226 -15.22 2.73 2.33
CA ASN A 226 -15.11 1.36 1.84
C ASN A 226 -13.66 0.89 1.86
N ALA A 227 -13.43 -0.43 1.86
CA ALA A 227 -12.06 -0.95 1.86
C ALA A 227 -11.87 -2.24 1.04
N LEU A 228 -10.79 -2.28 0.25
CA LEU A 228 -10.17 -3.51 -0.21
C LEU A 228 -8.91 -3.76 0.61
N MET A 229 -8.92 -4.82 1.40
CA MET A 229 -7.79 -5.21 2.25
C MET A 229 -7.22 -6.54 1.76
N VAL A 230 -5.90 -6.55 1.50
CA VAL A 230 -5.18 -7.73 1.02
C VAL A 230 -4.14 -8.11 2.06
N GLY A 231 -4.18 -9.35 2.54
CA GLY A 231 -3.32 -9.77 3.65
C GLY A 231 -3.68 -9.07 4.96
N GLY A 232 -2.87 -9.25 5.98
CA GLY A 232 -3.11 -8.73 7.31
C GLY A 232 -2.03 -7.75 7.78
N GLY A 233 -1.71 -7.83 9.07
CA GLY A 233 -0.69 -7.01 9.70
C GLY A 233 -1.08 -5.54 9.85
N ILE A 234 -0.05 -4.68 9.91
CA ILE A 234 -0.22 -3.26 10.22
C ILE A 234 -1.05 -2.52 9.17
N SER A 235 -0.93 -2.85 7.89
CA SER A 235 -1.65 -2.17 6.82
C SER A 235 -3.16 -2.34 6.93
N LYS A 236 -3.63 -3.59 7.14
CA LYS A 236 -5.05 -3.87 7.40
C LYS A 236 -5.52 -3.21 8.70
N HIS A 237 -4.72 -3.38 9.78
CA HIS A 237 -5.10 -2.84 11.08
C HIS A 237 -5.29 -1.32 11.02
N HIS A 238 -4.39 -0.61 10.36
CA HIS A 238 -4.45 0.85 10.24
C HIS A 238 -5.74 1.33 9.55
N VAL A 239 -6.18 0.66 8.48
CA VAL A 239 -7.46 0.97 7.81
C VAL A 239 -8.65 0.79 8.75
N ILE A 240 -8.79 -0.38 9.38
CA ILE A 240 -9.94 -0.65 10.25
C ILE A 240 -9.87 0.16 11.56
N TRP A 241 -8.66 0.50 12.03
CA TRP A 241 -8.44 1.35 13.19
C TRP A 241 -9.02 2.74 12.98
N TRP A 242 -8.67 3.41 11.89
CA TRP A 242 -9.18 4.74 11.59
C TRP A 242 -10.70 4.72 11.38
N ASN A 243 -11.22 3.72 10.69
CA ASN A 243 -12.65 3.64 10.41
C ASN A 243 -13.53 3.40 11.65
N GLN A 244 -12.97 2.93 12.78
CA GLN A 244 -13.75 2.81 14.01
C GLN A 244 -14.25 4.17 14.53
N TYR A 245 -13.51 5.26 14.32
CA TYR A 245 -13.87 6.58 14.81
C TYR A 245 -15.10 7.18 14.13
N ARG A 246 -15.43 6.70 12.92
CA ARG A 246 -16.65 7.08 12.20
C ARG A 246 -17.79 6.06 12.32
N GLY A 247 -17.63 5.03 13.14
CA GLY A 247 -18.61 3.96 13.33
C GLY A 247 -18.50 2.80 12.36
N GLY A 248 -17.35 2.64 11.71
CA GLY A 248 -17.00 1.49 10.88
C GLY A 248 -17.11 1.71 9.37
N LEU A 249 -16.55 0.76 8.63
CA LEU A 249 -16.61 0.71 7.16
C LEU A 249 -18.04 0.44 6.68
N ASP A 250 -18.42 1.05 5.56
CA ASP A 250 -19.70 0.88 4.88
C ASP A 250 -19.71 -0.30 3.89
N SER A 251 -18.56 -0.70 3.38
CA SER A 251 -18.35 -1.98 2.68
C SER A 251 -16.91 -2.45 2.79
N ALA A 252 -16.66 -3.76 2.70
CA ALA A 252 -15.30 -4.26 2.75
C ALA A 252 -15.09 -5.58 2.02
N ILE A 253 -13.94 -5.69 1.34
CA ILE A 253 -13.41 -6.92 0.78
C ILE A 253 -12.11 -7.25 1.51
N TYR A 254 -11.97 -8.50 1.94
CA TYR A 254 -10.75 -8.98 2.55
C TYR A 254 -10.23 -10.23 1.86
N ILE A 255 -8.99 -10.20 1.38
CA ILE A 255 -8.31 -11.33 0.73
C ILE A 255 -7.19 -11.82 1.64
N THR A 256 -7.18 -13.10 1.98
CA THR A 256 -6.15 -13.68 2.85
C THR A 256 -5.98 -15.18 2.62
N THR A 257 -4.78 -15.69 2.82
CA THR A 257 -4.49 -17.12 2.90
C THR A 257 -4.54 -17.67 4.33
N ALA A 258 -4.56 -16.79 5.34
CA ALA A 258 -4.51 -17.20 6.74
C ALA A 258 -5.84 -17.78 7.21
N PRO A 259 -5.86 -18.93 7.90
CA PRO A 259 -7.04 -19.47 8.54
C PRO A 259 -7.43 -18.65 9.78
N GLU A 260 -8.68 -18.76 10.23
CA GLU A 260 -9.17 -18.01 11.41
C GLU A 260 -8.41 -18.33 12.70
N HIS A 261 -7.98 -19.57 12.84
CA HIS A 261 -7.25 -20.02 14.03
C HIS A 261 -5.76 -19.67 14.02
N ASP A 262 -5.28 -18.94 12.99
CA ASP A 262 -3.91 -18.42 12.95
C ASP A 262 -3.59 -17.50 14.15
N GLY A 263 -4.59 -16.85 14.72
CA GLY A 263 -4.43 -15.96 15.86
C GLY A 263 -3.82 -14.60 15.55
N SER A 264 -3.40 -14.37 14.32
CA SER A 264 -2.96 -13.07 13.82
C SER A 264 -4.10 -12.25 13.23
N LEU A 265 -3.86 -10.97 13.02
CA LEU A 265 -4.82 -10.12 12.31
C LEU A 265 -5.08 -10.59 10.87
N SER A 266 -4.15 -11.33 10.27
CA SER A 266 -4.33 -11.94 8.95
C SER A 266 -5.43 -13.00 8.94
N GLY A 267 -5.61 -13.75 10.04
CA GLY A 267 -6.70 -14.73 10.21
C GLY A 267 -8.03 -14.11 10.64
N ALA A 268 -8.03 -12.94 11.25
CA ALA A 268 -9.22 -12.27 11.75
C ALA A 268 -10.18 -11.89 10.60
N ARG A 269 -11.41 -12.38 10.65
CA ARG A 269 -12.45 -12.13 9.64
C ARG A 269 -13.11 -10.77 9.85
N LEU A 270 -13.71 -10.22 8.80
CA LEU A 270 -14.40 -8.92 8.87
C LEU A 270 -15.53 -8.88 9.91
N ARG A 271 -16.21 -10.01 10.14
CA ARG A 271 -17.24 -10.11 11.19
C ARG A 271 -16.71 -9.82 12.60
N GLU A 272 -15.43 -10.13 12.87
CA GLU A 272 -14.79 -9.80 14.14
C GLU A 272 -14.67 -8.28 14.34
N ALA A 273 -14.42 -7.56 13.26
CA ALA A 273 -14.30 -6.10 13.26
C ALA A 273 -15.59 -5.39 13.68
N ILE A 274 -16.76 -6.03 13.54
CA ILE A 274 -18.07 -5.49 13.97
C ILE A 274 -18.09 -5.25 15.48
N SER A 275 -17.62 -6.21 16.27
CA SER A 275 -17.60 -6.10 17.74
C SER A 275 -16.69 -4.98 18.26
N TRP A 276 -15.77 -4.49 17.43
CA TRP A 276 -14.86 -3.38 17.71
C TRP A 276 -15.36 -2.04 17.14
N GLY A 277 -16.54 -2.01 16.50
CA GLY A 277 -17.04 -0.81 15.82
C GLY A 277 -16.24 -0.42 14.57
N LYS A 278 -15.44 -1.34 14.02
CA LYS A 278 -14.58 -1.13 12.83
C LYS A 278 -15.26 -1.45 11.51
N MET A 279 -16.41 -2.11 11.59
CA MET A 279 -17.28 -2.48 10.47
C MET A 279 -18.72 -2.32 10.87
N ARG A 280 -19.57 -1.74 10.03
CA ARG A 280 -21.01 -1.63 10.31
C ARG A 280 -21.68 -3.00 10.21
N PRO A 281 -22.64 -3.34 11.08
CA PRO A 281 -23.26 -4.68 11.10
C PRO A 281 -23.91 -5.09 9.77
N GLU A 282 -24.57 -4.16 9.09
CA GLU A 282 -25.30 -4.40 7.85
C GLU A 282 -24.45 -4.18 6.59
N ALA A 283 -23.20 -3.78 6.75
CA ALA A 283 -22.35 -3.44 5.61
C ALA A 283 -22.05 -4.65 4.73
N PRO A 284 -22.20 -4.54 3.40
CA PRO A 284 -21.75 -5.57 2.48
C PRO A 284 -20.27 -5.89 2.71
N ASN A 285 -19.99 -7.19 2.96
CA ASN A 285 -18.60 -7.58 3.20
C ASN A 285 -18.36 -9.03 2.80
N VAL A 286 -17.12 -9.32 2.44
CA VAL A 286 -16.68 -10.67 2.09
C VAL A 286 -15.23 -10.91 2.44
N CYS A 287 -14.95 -12.09 2.97
CA CYS A 287 -13.59 -12.60 3.09
C CYS A 287 -13.37 -13.69 2.04
N VAL A 288 -12.41 -13.47 1.14
CA VAL A 288 -12.01 -14.39 0.09
C VAL A 288 -10.71 -15.06 0.51
N GLU A 289 -10.77 -16.35 0.79
CA GLU A 289 -9.61 -17.15 1.13
C GLU A 289 -8.89 -17.61 -0.13
N GLY A 290 -7.63 -17.18 -0.27
CA GLY A 290 -6.78 -17.59 -1.38
C GLY A 290 -5.60 -16.66 -1.63
N ASP A 291 -4.75 -17.06 -2.57
CA ASP A 291 -3.57 -16.32 -2.96
C ASP A 291 -3.94 -15.04 -3.73
N ALA A 292 -3.52 -13.90 -3.20
CA ALA A 292 -3.75 -12.60 -3.80
C ALA A 292 -3.11 -12.46 -5.20
N SER A 293 -2.01 -13.15 -5.47
CA SER A 293 -1.35 -13.13 -6.79
C SER A 293 -2.22 -13.75 -7.90
N VAL A 294 -3.20 -14.59 -7.52
CA VAL A 294 -4.20 -15.17 -8.43
C VAL A 294 -5.51 -14.37 -8.39
N LEU A 295 -5.95 -13.99 -7.19
CA LEU A 295 -7.28 -13.39 -7.00
C LEU A 295 -7.36 -11.94 -7.50
N LEU A 296 -6.30 -11.13 -7.29
CA LEU A 296 -6.29 -9.72 -7.73
C LEU A 296 -6.37 -9.56 -9.25
N PRO A 297 -5.59 -10.30 -10.07
CA PRO A 297 -5.75 -10.23 -11.52
C PRO A 297 -7.15 -10.64 -12.00
N LEU A 298 -7.80 -11.62 -11.33
CA LEU A 298 -9.16 -12.03 -11.67
C LEU A 298 -10.18 -10.93 -11.32
N LEU A 299 -10.03 -10.26 -10.18
CA LEU A 299 -10.87 -9.11 -9.81
C LEU A 299 -10.64 -7.93 -10.75
N GLY A 300 -9.39 -7.65 -11.11
CA GLY A 300 -9.03 -6.54 -11.99
C GLY A 300 -9.42 -6.75 -13.46
N ALA A 301 -9.52 -7.99 -13.91
CA ALA A 301 -9.75 -8.31 -15.32
C ALA A 301 -11.02 -7.69 -15.92
N ASP A 302 -12.03 -7.46 -15.11
CA ASP A 302 -13.30 -6.85 -15.53
C ASP A 302 -13.30 -5.32 -15.34
N LEU A 303 -12.64 -4.86 -14.29
CA LEU A 303 -12.57 -3.45 -13.90
C LEU A 303 -11.63 -2.63 -14.80
N PHE A 304 -10.58 -3.29 -15.30
CA PHE A 304 -9.58 -2.66 -16.15
C PHE A 304 -9.79 -2.96 -17.65
N ARG A 305 -10.86 -3.70 -18.01
CA ARG A 305 -11.25 -3.92 -19.41
C ARG A 305 -11.77 -2.63 -20.03
N GLY A 306 -11.02 -2.17 -21.00
CA GLY A 306 -11.48 -1.31 -22.08
C GLY A 306 -11.69 0.16 -21.72
N GLU A 307 -10.75 0.92 -22.14
CA GLU A 307 -10.99 2.06 -23.05
C GLU A 307 -9.98 2.01 -24.18
#